data_18610a08e75bb2fccd69156f4b20fe03
#
_entry.id   18610a08e75bb2fccd69156f4b20fe03
#
_cell.length_a   1.000
_cell.length_b   1.000
_cell.length_c   1.000
_cell.angle_alpha   90.00
_cell.angle_beta   90.00
_cell.angle_gamma   90.00
#
_symmetry.space_group_name_H-M   'P 1'
#
loop_
_entity.id
_entity.type
_entity.pdbx_description
1 polymer ?
#
loop_
_entity_poly.entity_id
_entity_poly.type
_entity_poly.pdbx_seq_one_letter_code
_entity_poly.pdbx_strand_id
1 'polypeptide(L)'
;MNTYNPLQLVLFDANDIPGLIALSDSVGWDYDEFEITTVMLSGKIFGHKNAEGKIVSSAAITTYERNLASIGMVIVHENYRGLGLGKLATQKCIDSVSEHTAIMLVATKDGEPLYKKMGFTTVDYIHKHLADNYSRAKNFASHEWSLEDFQEPDFAAIVNLDAAAFGDQRSNFLKNRIQQSQRCIVVKDHQANIIGFGMSIAGPINLILGPIVAPDSQTATYILDALAKDHHGKLRMDVPSGHAEFTKFLEQSGFKKANIPPVMILHAEKMPARNNTLFAIAAQIFG
;
A
#
# COMPACT_ATOMS: atom_id res chain seq x y z
N MET A 1 -23.69 30.38 -25.03
CA MET A 1 -22.23 30.20 -25.17
C MET A 1 -21.78 29.39 -23.98
N ASN A 2 -21.54 28.10 -24.19
CA ASN A 2 -20.92 27.25 -23.13
C ASN A 2 -19.46 27.66 -23.00
N THR A 3 -19.14 28.44 -21.99
CA THR A 3 -17.76 28.65 -21.58
C THR A 3 -17.26 27.29 -21.00
N TYR A 4 -16.63 26.51 -21.85
CA TYR A 4 -15.83 25.37 -21.43
C TYR A 4 -14.69 25.94 -20.57
N ASN A 5 -14.90 25.99 -19.28
CA ASN A 5 -13.79 26.24 -18.35
C ASN A 5 -13.00 24.92 -18.29
N PRO A 6 -11.77 24.89 -18.82
CA PRO A 6 -11.04 23.63 -19.00
C PRO A 6 -10.73 23.03 -17.64
N LEU A 7 -10.91 21.70 -17.54
CA LEU A 7 -10.43 20.91 -16.39
C LEU A 7 -8.92 21.12 -16.26
N GLN A 8 -8.50 21.69 -15.16
CA GLN A 8 -7.10 22.05 -14.93
C GLN A 8 -6.38 20.89 -14.23
N LEU A 9 -5.34 20.34 -14.88
CA LEU A 9 -4.44 19.36 -14.28
C LEU A 9 -3.44 20.08 -13.35
N VAL A 10 -3.46 19.75 -12.07
CA VAL A 10 -2.66 20.40 -11.02
C VAL A 10 -1.91 19.37 -10.16
N LEU A 11 -0.89 19.83 -9.46
CA LEU A 11 -0.27 19.15 -8.30
C LEU A 11 -1.05 19.58 -7.07
N PHE A 12 -1.53 18.63 -6.29
CA PHE A 12 -2.26 18.88 -5.05
C PHE A 12 -1.31 19.12 -3.87
N ASP A 13 -1.79 19.92 -2.91
CA ASP A 13 -1.12 20.20 -1.64
C ASP A 13 -2.02 19.87 -0.44
N ALA A 14 -1.57 20.19 0.78
CA ALA A 14 -2.29 19.89 2.01
C ALA A 14 -3.70 20.53 2.07
N ASN A 15 -3.92 21.66 1.40
CA ASN A 15 -5.25 22.32 1.35
C ASN A 15 -6.25 21.50 0.53
N ASP A 16 -5.77 20.58 -0.30
CA ASP A 16 -6.58 19.72 -1.17
C ASP A 16 -7.05 18.43 -0.49
N ILE A 17 -6.52 18.10 0.71
CA ILE A 17 -6.85 16.87 1.43
C ILE A 17 -8.36 16.66 1.59
N PRO A 18 -9.16 17.64 2.04
CA PRO A 18 -10.60 17.44 2.15
C PRO A 18 -11.28 17.10 0.82
N GLY A 19 -10.83 17.69 -0.28
CA GLY A 19 -11.34 17.41 -1.63
C GLY A 19 -10.93 16.01 -2.13
N LEU A 20 -9.74 15.55 -1.77
CA LEU A 20 -9.26 14.20 -2.10
C LEU A 20 -10.01 13.12 -1.31
N ILE A 21 -10.34 13.37 -0.03
CA ILE A 21 -11.21 12.50 0.76
C ILE A 21 -12.58 12.41 0.10
N ALA A 22 -13.21 13.55 -0.23
CA ALA A 22 -14.52 13.58 -0.88
C ALA A 22 -14.52 12.87 -2.24
N LEU A 23 -13.42 12.96 -3.01
CA LEU A 23 -13.28 12.22 -4.26
C LEU A 23 -13.18 10.71 -4.01
N SER A 24 -12.42 10.28 -2.99
CA SER A 24 -12.30 8.89 -2.57
C SER A 24 -13.64 8.29 -2.18
N ASP A 25 -14.38 8.98 -1.32
CA ASP A 25 -15.72 8.60 -0.86
C ASP A 25 -16.71 8.43 -2.03
N SER A 26 -16.60 9.29 -3.06
CA SER A 26 -17.48 9.26 -4.24
C SER A 26 -17.40 7.97 -5.06
N VAL A 27 -16.33 7.18 -4.87
CA VAL A 27 -16.11 5.88 -5.53
C VAL A 27 -16.11 4.70 -4.54
N GLY A 28 -16.48 4.96 -3.27
CA GLY A 28 -16.57 3.95 -2.22
C GLY A 28 -15.21 3.50 -1.68
N TRP A 29 -14.19 4.34 -1.78
CA TRP A 29 -12.88 4.10 -1.16
C TRP A 29 -12.80 4.87 0.16
N ASP A 30 -11.89 4.45 1.04
CA ASP A 30 -11.80 4.87 2.44
C ASP A 30 -10.46 5.58 2.77
N TYR A 31 -9.94 6.41 1.85
CA TYR A 31 -8.78 7.25 2.16
C TYR A 31 -9.16 8.33 3.17
N ASP A 32 -8.35 8.43 4.24
CA ASP A 32 -8.47 9.47 5.25
C ASP A 32 -7.33 10.50 5.16
N GLU A 33 -7.37 11.48 6.04
CA GLU A 33 -6.35 12.53 6.13
C GLU A 33 -4.96 11.95 6.40
N PHE A 34 -4.84 10.93 7.25
CA PHE A 34 -3.56 10.34 7.63
C PHE A 34 -2.92 9.60 6.46
N GLU A 35 -3.73 8.81 5.72
CA GLU A 35 -3.23 8.07 4.56
C GLU A 35 -2.84 9.02 3.43
N ILE A 36 -3.66 10.05 3.13
CA ILE A 36 -3.34 11.05 2.11
C ILE A 36 -2.09 11.85 2.50
N THR A 37 -1.95 12.22 3.78
CA THR A 37 -0.75 12.90 4.29
C THR A 37 0.49 12.03 4.10
N THR A 38 0.43 10.74 4.42
CA THR A 38 1.54 9.80 4.19
C THR A 38 1.92 9.72 2.71
N VAL A 39 0.92 9.71 1.80
CA VAL A 39 1.15 9.76 0.35
C VAL A 39 1.86 11.05 -0.05
N MET A 40 1.40 12.21 0.43
CA MET A 40 1.99 13.52 0.12
C MET A 40 3.42 13.67 0.65
N LEU A 41 3.70 13.17 1.87
CA LEU A 41 5.03 13.20 2.47
C LEU A 41 6.02 12.24 1.78
N SER A 42 5.52 11.20 1.11
CA SER A 42 6.33 10.17 0.45
C SER A 42 6.36 10.31 -1.07
N GLY A 43 5.54 11.23 -1.65
CA GLY A 43 5.39 11.34 -3.09
C GLY A 43 4.65 12.60 -3.56
N LYS A 44 3.88 12.46 -4.64
CA LYS A 44 3.11 13.55 -5.25
C LYS A 44 1.72 13.04 -5.62
N ILE A 45 0.73 13.91 -5.56
CA ILE A 45 -0.64 13.64 -6.03
C ILE A 45 -0.99 14.67 -7.11
N PHE A 46 -1.31 14.19 -8.30
CA PHE A 46 -1.79 15.01 -9.42
C PHE A 46 -3.26 14.72 -9.69
N GLY A 47 -3.95 15.66 -10.30
CA GLY A 47 -5.33 15.45 -10.73
C GLY A 47 -5.98 16.72 -11.27
N HIS A 48 -7.29 16.65 -11.46
CA HIS A 48 -8.02 17.73 -12.10
C HIS A 48 -9.01 18.38 -11.14
N LYS A 49 -9.09 19.72 -11.23
CA LYS A 49 -10.14 20.54 -10.63
C LYS A 49 -11.10 21.02 -11.73
N ASN A 50 -12.39 21.08 -11.43
CA ASN A 50 -13.37 21.71 -12.28
C ASN A 50 -13.41 23.24 -12.06
N ALA A 51 -14.32 23.91 -12.76
CA ALA A 51 -14.49 25.38 -12.69
C ALA A 51 -14.79 25.92 -11.29
N GLU A 52 -15.46 25.11 -10.48
CA GLU A 52 -15.83 25.43 -9.09
C GLU A 52 -14.72 25.07 -8.09
N GLY A 53 -13.55 24.60 -8.58
CA GLY A 53 -12.43 24.18 -7.74
C GLY A 53 -12.59 22.78 -7.13
N LYS A 54 -13.65 22.03 -7.45
CA LYS A 54 -13.87 20.67 -6.96
C LYS A 54 -12.90 19.70 -7.62
N ILE A 55 -12.29 18.83 -6.84
CA ILE A 55 -11.41 17.76 -7.32
C ILE A 55 -12.27 16.68 -7.98
N VAL A 56 -11.98 16.35 -9.23
CA VAL A 56 -12.75 15.41 -10.05
C VAL A 56 -11.91 14.20 -10.52
N SER A 57 -10.62 14.27 -10.37
CA SER A 57 -9.73 13.11 -10.56
C SER A 57 -8.46 13.25 -9.73
N SER A 58 -7.82 12.12 -9.44
CA SER A 58 -6.49 12.06 -8.82
C SER A 58 -5.67 10.91 -9.41
N ALA A 59 -4.35 10.99 -9.23
CA ALA A 59 -3.39 9.91 -9.32
C ALA A 59 -2.21 10.29 -8.43
N ALA A 60 -1.74 9.34 -7.62
CA ALA A 60 -0.58 9.54 -6.75
C ALA A 60 0.61 8.71 -7.24
N ILE A 61 1.81 9.23 -7.04
CA ILE A 61 3.06 8.51 -7.23
C ILE A 61 3.94 8.65 -6.01
N THR A 62 4.37 7.53 -5.46
CA THR A 62 5.37 7.45 -4.38
C THR A 62 6.67 6.97 -4.99
N THR A 63 7.76 7.72 -4.78
CA THR A 63 9.09 7.37 -5.29
C THR A 63 9.95 6.77 -4.18
N TYR A 64 10.71 5.74 -4.52
CA TYR A 64 11.66 5.10 -3.61
C TYR A 64 13.10 5.48 -3.98
N GLU A 65 14.06 5.09 -3.13
CA GLU A 65 15.38 5.72 -3.11
C GLU A 65 16.32 5.25 -4.24
N ARG A 66 16.00 4.12 -4.91
CA ARG A 66 16.83 3.63 -6.01
C ARG A 66 16.14 3.87 -7.35
N ASN A 67 15.36 2.89 -7.82
CA ASN A 67 14.81 2.92 -9.17
C ASN A 67 13.36 2.43 -9.24
N LEU A 68 12.62 2.39 -8.15
CA LEU A 68 11.23 1.97 -8.13
C LEU A 68 10.31 3.12 -7.69
N ALA A 69 9.13 3.17 -8.27
CA ALA A 69 8.03 4.02 -7.82
C ALA A 69 6.73 3.22 -7.80
N SER A 70 5.77 3.64 -7.01
CA SER A 70 4.42 3.07 -6.99
C SER A 70 3.39 4.11 -7.37
N ILE A 71 2.46 3.77 -8.28
CA ILE A 71 1.28 4.59 -8.61
C ILE A 71 0.05 4.00 -7.93
N GLY A 72 -0.75 4.86 -7.34
CA GLY A 72 -2.04 4.50 -6.74
C GLY A 72 -2.97 5.70 -6.68
N MET A 73 -4.09 5.56 -5.94
CA MET A 73 -5.09 6.62 -5.79
C MET A 73 -5.56 7.19 -7.13
N VAL A 74 -5.61 6.34 -8.19
CA VAL A 74 -6.12 6.73 -9.50
C VAL A 74 -7.63 6.68 -9.47
N ILE A 75 -8.23 7.84 -9.28
CA ILE A 75 -9.67 8.01 -9.09
C ILE A 75 -10.19 9.00 -10.11
N VAL A 76 -11.36 8.73 -10.69
CA VAL A 76 -12.13 9.68 -11.51
C VAL A 76 -13.57 9.65 -11.04
N HIS A 77 -14.07 10.80 -10.62
CA HIS A 77 -15.46 10.99 -10.22
C HIS A 77 -16.39 10.54 -11.36
N GLU A 78 -17.46 9.82 -11.04
CA GLU A 78 -18.35 9.16 -12.03
C GLU A 78 -18.83 10.07 -13.16
N ASN A 79 -19.21 11.30 -12.83
CA ASN A 79 -19.71 12.29 -13.80
C ASN A 79 -18.63 12.81 -14.77
N TYR A 80 -17.36 12.47 -14.55
CA TYR A 80 -16.21 12.89 -15.37
C TYR A 80 -15.50 11.73 -16.03
N ARG A 81 -16.07 10.50 -15.94
CA ARG A 81 -15.56 9.32 -16.64
C ARG A 81 -15.71 9.47 -18.15
N GLY A 82 -14.91 8.74 -18.92
CA GLY A 82 -14.90 8.82 -20.39
C GLY A 82 -14.12 10.01 -20.98
N LEU A 83 -13.70 11.00 -20.16
CA LEU A 83 -12.94 12.18 -20.60
C LEU A 83 -11.41 11.96 -20.60
N GLY A 84 -10.93 10.76 -20.30
CA GLY A 84 -9.50 10.46 -20.29
C GLY A 84 -8.72 10.97 -19.07
N LEU A 85 -9.38 11.53 -18.04
CA LEU A 85 -8.72 12.19 -16.90
C LEU A 85 -7.82 11.26 -16.11
N GLY A 86 -8.23 10.00 -15.91
CA GLY A 86 -7.39 8.98 -15.23
C GLY A 86 -6.10 8.73 -16.00
N LYS A 87 -6.16 8.64 -17.34
CA LYS A 87 -4.99 8.50 -18.19
C LYS A 87 -4.06 9.72 -18.06
N LEU A 88 -4.62 10.93 -18.13
CA LEU A 88 -3.82 12.16 -18.05
C LEU A 88 -3.14 12.31 -16.68
N ALA A 89 -3.85 12.06 -15.59
CA ALA A 89 -3.27 12.12 -14.25
C ALA A 89 -2.19 11.04 -14.05
N THR A 90 -2.44 9.79 -14.49
CA THR A 90 -1.44 8.71 -14.45
C THR A 90 -0.22 9.04 -15.30
N GLN A 91 -0.40 9.59 -16.51
CA GLN A 91 0.70 10.01 -17.37
C GLN A 91 1.54 11.09 -16.68
N LYS A 92 0.90 12.06 -16.01
CA LYS A 92 1.61 13.10 -15.26
C LYS A 92 2.45 12.53 -14.12
N CYS A 93 1.98 11.46 -13.46
CA CYS A 93 2.78 10.71 -12.49
C CYS A 93 4.02 10.10 -13.17
N ILE A 94 3.83 9.40 -14.29
CA ILE A 94 4.92 8.76 -15.06
C ILE A 94 5.95 9.82 -15.49
N ASP A 95 5.50 10.94 -16.04
CA ASP A 95 6.36 12.04 -16.53
C ASP A 95 7.13 12.76 -15.39
N SER A 96 6.74 12.53 -14.12
CA SER A 96 7.37 13.18 -12.96
C SER A 96 8.58 12.44 -12.40
N VAL A 97 8.92 11.27 -12.95
CA VAL A 97 10.07 10.44 -12.61
C VAL A 97 10.94 10.18 -13.83
N SER A 98 12.14 9.62 -13.61
CA SER A 98 13.05 9.25 -14.70
C SER A 98 12.45 8.12 -15.56
N GLU A 99 12.74 8.11 -16.85
CA GLU A 99 12.38 7.00 -17.76
C GLU A 99 13.04 5.67 -17.38
N HIS A 100 14.09 5.70 -16.56
CA HIS A 100 14.74 4.50 -16.01
C HIS A 100 14.09 4.00 -14.72
N THR A 101 13.10 4.73 -14.17
CA THR A 101 12.38 4.31 -12.97
C THR A 101 11.35 3.25 -13.34
N ALA A 102 11.47 2.06 -12.78
CA ALA A 102 10.40 1.07 -12.83
C ALA A 102 9.20 1.57 -12.05
N ILE A 103 8.00 1.52 -12.62
CA ILE A 103 6.79 2.02 -11.99
C ILE A 103 5.83 0.87 -11.79
N MET A 104 5.53 0.53 -10.53
CA MET A 104 4.55 -0.48 -10.20
C MET A 104 3.19 0.13 -9.85
N LEU A 105 2.14 -0.67 -9.96
CA LEU A 105 0.81 -0.38 -9.41
C LEU A 105 0.05 -1.67 -9.13
N VAL A 106 -0.96 -1.59 -8.26
CA VAL A 106 -1.94 -2.65 -8.04
C VAL A 106 -3.25 -2.23 -8.71
N ALA A 107 -3.62 -2.90 -9.80
CA ALA A 107 -4.73 -2.48 -10.63
C ALA A 107 -6.07 -3.01 -10.11
N THR A 108 -7.09 -2.13 -10.08
CA THR A 108 -8.47 -2.59 -9.98
C THR A 108 -8.91 -3.25 -11.29
N LYS A 109 -9.95 -4.07 -11.24
CA LYS A 109 -10.54 -4.68 -12.44
C LYS A 109 -10.91 -3.65 -13.52
N ASP A 110 -11.43 -2.50 -13.10
CA ASP A 110 -11.81 -1.41 -14.02
C ASP A 110 -10.61 -0.63 -14.54
N GLY A 111 -9.53 -0.52 -13.76
CA GLY A 111 -8.31 0.20 -14.13
C GLY A 111 -7.35 -0.61 -15.01
N GLU A 112 -7.32 -1.93 -14.88
CA GLU A 112 -6.39 -2.82 -15.61
C GLU A 112 -6.36 -2.58 -17.13
N PRO A 113 -7.50 -2.43 -17.84
CA PRO A 113 -7.48 -2.15 -19.29
C PRO A 113 -6.81 -0.83 -19.66
N LEU A 114 -6.92 0.20 -18.80
CA LEU A 114 -6.24 1.47 -19.00
C LEU A 114 -4.72 1.29 -18.90
N TYR A 115 -4.23 0.64 -17.86
CA TYR A 115 -2.81 0.46 -17.63
C TYR A 115 -2.16 -0.41 -18.68
N LYS A 116 -2.83 -1.47 -19.17
CA LYS A 116 -2.37 -2.25 -20.32
C LYS A 116 -2.18 -1.38 -21.57
N LYS A 117 -3.12 -0.47 -21.86
CA LYS A 117 -3.00 0.49 -22.99
C LYS A 117 -1.88 1.52 -22.79
N MET A 118 -1.47 1.77 -21.55
CA MET A 118 -0.34 2.64 -21.21
C MET A 118 1.01 1.90 -21.17
N GLY A 119 1.04 0.59 -21.49
CA GLY A 119 2.26 -0.21 -21.57
C GLY A 119 2.62 -0.98 -20.29
N PHE A 120 1.78 -0.94 -19.26
CA PHE A 120 2.00 -1.77 -18.06
C PHE A 120 1.75 -3.25 -18.36
N THR A 121 2.57 -4.12 -17.79
CA THR A 121 2.45 -5.59 -17.86
C THR A 121 2.22 -6.18 -16.47
N THR A 122 1.42 -7.24 -16.40
CA THR A 122 1.18 -7.96 -15.14
C THR A 122 2.39 -8.82 -14.78
N VAL A 123 2.88 -8.69 -13.56
CA VAL A 123 4.07 -9.40 -13.06
C VAL A 123 3.83 -10.21 -11.80
N ASP A 124 2.76 -9.92 -11.04
CA ASP A 124 2.38 -10.62 -9.81
C ASP A 124 0.92 -10.33 -9.46
N TYR A 125 0.45 -10.86 -8.32
CA TYR A 125 -0.88 -10.60 -7.78
C TYR A 125 -0.83 -10.35 -6.28
N ILE A 126 -1.76 -9.53 -5.78
CA ILE A 126 -1.99 -9.31 -4.36
C ILE A 126 -3.28 -10.03 -3.96
N HIS A 127 -3.23 -10.85 -2.92
CA HIS A 127 -4.39 -11.52 -2.35
C HIS A 127 -4.95 -10.66 -1.20
N LYS A 128 -6.02 -9.90 -1.48
CA LYS A 128 -6.68 -9.10 -0.45
C LYS A 128 -7.52 -9.98 0.46
N HIS A 129 -7.25 -9.93 1.76
CA HIS A 129 -7.97 -10.64 2.79
C HIS A 129 -8.67 -9.65 3.74
N LEU A 130 -9.90 -9.97 4.11
CA LEU A 130 -10.72 -9.19 5.04
C LEU A 130 -11.24 -10.11 6.14
N ALA A 131 -11.31 -9.59 7.37
CA ALA A 131 -11.98 -10.25 8.48
C ALA A 131 -12.87 -9.25 9.21
N ASP A 132 -14.02 -9.70 9.71
CA ASP A 132 -14.87 -8.87 10.59
C ASP A 132 -14.29 -8.80 12.00
N ASN A 133 -13.63 -9.89 12.44
CA ASN A 133 -12.92 -9.99 13.70
C ASN A 133 -11.77 -11.00 13.55
N TYR A 134 -10.69 -10.81 14.30
CA TYR A 134 -9.62 -11.78 14.41
C TYR A 134 -9.99 -12.90 15.39
N SER A 135 -9.68 -14.13 15.01
CA SER A 135 -9.80 -15.31 15.86
C SER A 135 -8.49 -16.05 15.87
N ARG A 136 -7.85 -16.11 17.04
CA ARG A 136 -6.59 -16.83 17.17
C ARG A 136 -6.75 -18.32 16.79
N ALA A 137 -5.93 -18.82 15.88
CA ALA A 137 -5.96 -20.21 15.49
C ALA A 137 -5.59 -21.13 16.67
N LYS A 138 -6.26 -22.30 16.78
CA LYS A 138 -6.11 -23.23 17.93
C LYS A 138 -4.69 -23.78 18.13
N ASN A 139 -3.90 -23.87 17.05
CA ASN A 139 -2.56 -24.43 17.05
C ASN A 139 -1.48 -23.34 16.96
N PHE A 140 -1.67 -22.25 17.67
CA PHE A 140 -0.66 -21.19 17.73
C PHE A 140 0.55 -21.67 18.54
N ALA A 141 1.68 -21.85 17.88
CA ALA A 141 2.92 -22.29 18.54
C ALA A 141 3.52 -21.18 19.41
N SER A 142 4.10 -21.56 20.57
CA SER A 142 4.96 -20.65 21.33
C SER A 142 6.29 -20.48 20.61
N HIS A 143 6.86 -19.29 20.64
CA HIS A 143 8.13 -18.97 19.97
C HIS A 143 9.22 -18.65 21.00
N GLU A 144 10.45 -18.95 20.63
CA GLU A 144 11.64 -18.62 21.41
C GLU A 144 12.14 -17.18 21.12
N TRP A 145 11.46 -16.44 20.25
CA TRP A 145 11.81 -15.07 19.87
C TRP A 145 11.11 -14.05 20.77
N SER A 146 11.78 -12.91 21.02
CA SER A 146 11.15 -11.77 21.66
C SER A 146 10.40 -10.92 20.65
N LEU A 147 9.28 -10.38 21.08
CA LEU A 147 8.49 -9.42 20.31
C LEU A 147 8.43 -8.14 21.15
N GLU A 148 8.87 -7.05 20.55
CA GLU A 148 9.02 -5.77 21.20
C GLU A 148 8.34 -4.67 20.38
N ASP A 149 7.87 -3.62 21.03
CA ASP A 149 7.44 -2.41 20.31
C ASP A 149 8.67 -1.68 19.76
N PHE A 150 8.54 -1.19 18.54
CA PHE A 150 9.59 -0.43 17.83
C PHE A 150 10.19 0.66 18.69
N GLN A 151 11.52 0.77 18.64
CA GLN A 151 12.29 1.87 19.19
C GLN A 151 13.14 2.52 18.09
N GLU A 152 13.44 3.82 18.21
CA GLU A 152 14.20 4.56 17.18
C GLU A 152 15.51 3.86 16.73
N PRO A 153 16.31 3.22 17.60
CA PRO A 153 17.50 2.48 17.18
C PRO A 153 17.21 1.29 16.25
N ASP A 154 15.98 0.75 16.24
CA ASP A 154 15.59 -0.38 15.39
C ASP A 154 15.39 0.03 13.93
N PHE A 155 15.26 1.33 13.64
CA PHE A 155 14.87 1.85 12.31
C PHE A 155 15.80 1.38 11.19
N ALA A 156 17.12 1.41 11.41
CA ALA A 156 18.08 0.99 10.39
C ALA A 156 17.93 -0.50 10.02
N ALA A 157 17.63 -1.36 10.98
CA ALA A 157 17.38 -2.78 10.74
C ALA A 157 16.08 -3.00 9.97
N ILE A 158 15.00 -2.27 10.33
CA ILE A 158 13.72 -2.29 9.59
C ILE A 158 13.93 -1.88 8.13
N VAL A 159 14.67 -0.79 7.87
CA VAL A 159 14.96 -0.33 6.49
C VAL A 159 15.68 -1.41 5.69
N ASN A 160 16.67 -2.09 6.28
CA ASN A 160 17.43 -3.13 5.59
C ASN A 160 16.56 -4.37 5.29
N LEU A 161 15.75 -4.82 6.26
CA LEU A 161 14.82 -5.95 6.07
C LEU A 161 13.78 -5.62 5.01
N ASP A 162 13.19 -4.43 5.07
CA ASP A 162 12.19 -3.98 4.11
C ASP A 162 12.79 -3.87 2.70
N ALA A 163 13.99 -3.29 2.54
CA ALA A 163 14.64 -3.14 1.25
C ALA A 163 14.90 -4.50 0.58
N ALA A 164 15.30 -5.51 1.32
CA ALA A 164 15.49 -6.87 0.82
C ALA A 164 14.16 -7.56 0.46
N ALA A 165 13.10 -7.29 1.22
CA ALA A 165 11.77 -7.87 1.03
C ALA A 165 10.98 -7.18 -0.09
N PHE A 166 11.06 -5.86 -0.17
CA PHE A 166 10.33 -5.03 -1.14
C PHE A 166 11.02 -4.92 -2.50
N GLY A 167 12.37 -4.91 -2.50
CA GLY A 167 13.20 -4.78 -3.71
C GLY A 167 13.73 -3.38 -3.98
N ASP A 168 13.42 -2.39 -3.14
CA ASP A 168 14.01 -1.06 -3.16
C ASP A 168 14.07 -0.48 -1.74
N GLN A 169 14.96 0.45 -1.49
CA GLN A 169 15.02 1.18 -0.23
C GLN A 169 13.95 2.27 -0.21
N ARG A 170 13.20 2.34 0.91
CA ARG A 170 12.09 3.29 1.08
C ARG A 170 12.05 3.90 2.48
N SER A 171 13.22 4.40 2.94
CA SER A 171 13.43 4.90 4.30
C SER A 171 12.48 6.06 4.65
N ASN A 172 12.31 7.02 3.73
CA ASN A 172 11.39 8.14 3.95
C ASN A 172 9.93 7.65 4.11
N PHE A 173 9.48 6.75 3.24
CA PHE A 173 8.15 6.15 3.36
C PHE A 173 8.00 5.40 4.69
N LEU A 174 8.96 4.54 5.07
CA LEU A 174 8.89 3.76 6.32
C LEU A 174 8.84 4.67 7.55
N LYS A 175 9.60 5.76 7.57
CA LYS A 175 9.54 6.74 8.65
C LYS A 175 8.14 7.33 8.80
N ASN A 176 7.53 7.78 7.70
CA ASN A 176 6.17 8.32 7.69
C ASN A 176 5.14 7.25 8.09
N ARG A 177 5.31 6.01 7.61
CA ARG A 177 4.40 4.89 7.90
C ARG A 177 4.47 4.45 9.36
N ILE A 178 5.66 4.44 9.98
CA ILE A 178 5.84 4.20 11.42
C ILE A 178 5.13 5.29 12.24
N GLN A 179 5.29 6.56 11.86
CA GLN A 179 4.61 7.68 12.55
C GLN A 179 3.08 7.59 12.45
N GLN A 180 2.56 7.11 11.31
CA GLN A 180 1.13 6.89 11.09
C GLN A 180 0.62 5.66 11.84
N SER A 181 1.48 4.67 12.11
CA SER A 181 1.05 3.37 12.63
C SER A 181 0.44 3.49 14.03
N GLN A 182 -0.63 2.71 14.26
CA GLN A 182 -1.16 2.49 15.59
C GLN A 182 -0.17 1.68 16.44
N ARG A 183 0.53 0.74 15.79
CA ARG A 183 1.57 -0.05 16.41
C ARG A 183 2.60 -0.50 15.36
N CYS A 184 3.87 -0.40 15.70
CA CYS A 184 4.99 -0.98 14.98
C CYS A 184 5.73 -1.90 15.94
N ILE A 185 5.96 -3.15 15.54
CA ILE A 185 6.64 -4.17 16.37
C ILE A 185 7.81 -4.77 15.61
N VAL A 186 8.82 -5.21 16.37
CA VAL A 186 9.97 -5.94 15.87
C VAL A 186 10.06 -7.32 16.54
N VAL A 187 10.58 -8.30 15.82
CA VAL A 187 10.89 -9.63 16.33
C VAL A 187 12.40 -9.77 16.38
N LYS A 188 12.94 -10.16 17.56
CA LYS A 188 14.37 -10.37 17.81
C LYS A 188 14.65 -11.84 18.06
N ASP A 189 15.77 -12.31 17.50
CA ASP A 189 16.32 -13.65 17.77
C ASP A 189 17.04 -13.70 19.12
N HIS A 190 17.59 -14.86 19.47
CA HIS A 190 18.34 -15.08 20.72
C HIS A 190 19.60 -14.22 20.87
N GLN A 191 20.10 -13.66 19.76
CA GLN A 191 21.26 -12.77 19.72
C GLN A 191 20.85 -11.30 19.71
N ALA A 192 19.55 -11.01 19.93
CA ALA A 192 18.91 -9.68 19.84
C ALA A 192 18.99 -9.04 18.45
N ASN A 193 19.23 -9.80 17.37
CA ASN A 193 19.13 -9.28 16.02
C ASN A 193 17.66 -9.16 15.62
N ILE A 194 17.30 -8.08 14.96
CA ILE A 194 15.96 -7.91 14.40
C ILE A 194 15.85 -8.77 13.15
N ILE A 195 14.94 -9.76 13.18
CA ILE A 195 14.70 -10.73 12.10
C ILE A 195 13.39 -10.51 11.37
N GLY A 196 12.50 -9.66 11.89
CA GLY A 196 11.23 -9.33 11.28
C GLY A 196 10.59 -8.13 11.94
N PHE A 197 9.60 -7.55 11.26
CA PHE A 197 8.80 -6.45 11.80
C PHE A 197 7.40 -6.44 11.17
N GLY A 198 6.49 -5.73 11.80
CA GLY A 198 5.16 -5.48 11.25
C GLY A 198 4.50 -4.24 11.82
N MET A 199 3.52 -3.73 11.08
CA MET A 199 2.78 -2.54 11.45
C MET A 199 1.26 -2.79 11.39
N SER A 200 0.52 -2.08 12.25
CA SER A 200 -0.92 -1.93 12.12
C SER A 200 -1.27 -0.45 11.92
N ILE A 201 -2.14 -0.17 10.95
CA ILE A 201 -2.55 1.18 10.58
C ILE A 201 -4.07 1.26 10.77
N ALA A 202 -4.51 2.18 11.63
CA ALA A 202 -5.93 2.43 11.79
C ALA A 202 -6.45 3.17 10.55
N GLY A 203 -7.36 2.56 9.82
CA GLY A 203 -8.11 3.20 8.74
C GLY A 203 -9.57 3.42 9.15
N PRO A 204 -10.35 4.16 8.35
CA PRO A 204 -11.75 4.47 8.65
C PRO A 204 -12.66 3.25 8.82
N ILE A 205 -12.36 2.18 8.08
CA ILE A 205 -13.18 0.95 8.05
C ILE A 205 -12.44 -0.24 8.65
N ASN A 206 -11.14 -0.38 8.36
CA ASN A 206 -10.36 -1.56 8.71
C ASN A 206 -9.09 -1.16 9.46
N LEU A 207 -8.66 -2.01 10.40
CA LEU A 207 -7.25 -2.04 10.79
C LEU A 207 -6.47 -2.73 9.67
N ILE A 208 -5.56 -2.01 9.03
CA ILE A 208 -4.68 -2.54 7.97
C ILE A 208 -3.44 -3.13 8.64
N LEU A 209 -3.18 -4.41 8.38
CA LEU A 209 -2.02 -5.13 8.88
C LEU A 209 -0.97 -5.22 7.78
N GLY A 210 0.06 -4.38 7.87
CA GLY A 210 1.16 -4.30 6.91
C GLY A 210 1.91 -2.95 6.93
N PRO A 211 3.20 -2.95 6.49
CA PRO A 211 3.92 -4.11 5.97
C PRO A 211 4.21 -5.16 7.07
N ILE A 212 4.30 -6.43 6.67
CA ILE A 212 4.84 -7.51 7.52
C ILE A 212 6.01 -8.13 6.76
N VAL A 213 7.19 -8.05 7.36
CA VAL A 213 8.42 -8.67 6.87
C VAL A 213 8.91 -9.68 7.91
N ALA A 214 9.13 -10.93 7.48
CA ALA A 214 9.51 -12.02 8.35
C ALA A 214 10.35 -13.05 7.58
N PRO A 215 11.25 -13.81 8.26
CA PRO A 215 12.06 -14.84 7.60
C PRO A 215 11.23 -16.03 7.10
N ASP A 216 10.09 -16.31 7.73
CA ASP A 216 9.23 -17.46 7.46
C ASP A 216 7.76 -17.21 7.84
N SER A 217 6.88 -18.14 7.46
CA SER A 217 5.44 -18.08 7.74
C SER A 217 5.13 -18.11 9.25
N GLN A 218 5.96 -18.77 10.06
CA GLN A 218 5.76 -18.89 11.48
C GLN A 218 5.98 -17.55 12.18
N THR A 219 7.08 -16.86 11.84
CA THR A 219 7.38 -15.51 12.34
C THR A 219 6.33 -14.50 11.87
N ALA A 220 5.91 -14.57 10.59
CA ALA A 220 4.85 -13.70 10.06
C ALA A 220 3.52 -13.88 10.82
N THR A 221 3.16 -15.12 11.14
CA THR A 221 1.98 -15.47 11.94
C THR A 221 2.07 -14.88 13.37
N TYR A 222 3.26 -14.92 13.97
CA TYR A 222 3.50 -14.37 15.30
C TYR A 222 3.34 -12.84 15.32
N ILE A 223 3.88 -12.16 14.31
CA ILE A 223 3.70 -10.71 14.10
C ILE A 223 2.22 -10.38 13.92
N LEU A 224 1.52 -11.10 13.04
CA LEU A 224 0.10 -10.91 12.81
C LEU A 224 -0.73 -11.04 14.09
N ASP A 225 -0.53 -12.13 14.86
CA ASP A 225 -1.26 -12.35 16.11
C ASP A 225 -1.04 -11.19 17.10
N ALA A 226 0.19 -10.72 17.24
CA ALA A 226 0.52 -9.63 18.13
C ALA A 226 -0.12 -8.29 17.75
N LEU A 227 -0.29 -8.05 16.44
CA LEU A 227 -0.95 -6.84 15.92
C LEU A 227 -2.48 -6.92 15.95
N ALA A 228 -3.06 -8.13 15.86
CA ALA A 228 -4.50 -8.32 15.67
C ALA A 228 -5.26 -8.76 16.91
N LYS A 229 -4.63 -9.46 17.88
CA LYS A 229 -5.30 -10.16 18.98
C LYS A 229 -6.16 -9.29 19.89
N ASP A 230 -5.79 -8.04 20.08
CA ASP A 230 -6.48 -7.09 20.95
C ASP A 230 -7.38 -6.12 20.17
N HIS A 231 -7.46 -6.27 18.83
CA HIS A 231 -8.31 -5.44 17.99
C HIS A 231 -9.73 -6.02 17.90
N HIS A 232 -10.72 -5.17 18.19
CA HIS A 232 -12.13 -5.50 18.04
C HIS A 232 -12.71 -4.73 16.86
N GLY A 233 -12.88 -5.41 15.72
CA GLY A 233 -13.40 -4.79 14.49
C GLY A 233 -12.80 -5.39 13.22
N LYS A 234 -13.09 -4.73 12.11
CA LYS A 234 -12.69 -5.22 10.78
C LYS A 234 -11.18 -5.08 10.57
N LEU A 235 -10.60 -6.09 9.92
CA LEU A 235 -9.20 -6.14 9.56
C LEU A 235 -9.01 -6.36 8.06
N ARG A 236 -7.94 -5.79 7.54
CA ARG A 236 -7.51 -5.98 6.15
C ARG A 236 -6.03 -6.35 6.10
N MET A 237 -5.72 -7.28 5.22
CA MET A 237 -4.36 -7.66 4.86
C MET A 237 -4.25 -7.88 3.36
N ASP A 238 -3.21 -7.36 2.76
CA ASP A 238 -2.91 -7.50 1.33
C ASP A 238 -1.62 -8.33 1.19
N VAL A 239 -1.75 -9.61 0.81
CA VAL A 239 -0.67 -10.62 0.80
C VAL A 239 -0.15 -10.83 -0.61
N PRO A 240 1.16 -10.70 -0.89
CA PRO A 240 1.76 -11.09 -2.17
C PRO A 240 1.58 -12.59 -2.47
N SER A 241 1.66 -12.98 -3.74
CA SER A 241 1.65 -14.40 -4.12
C SER A 241 2.83 -15.16 -3.49
N GLY A 242 2.69 -16.49 -3.37
CA GLY A 242 3.77 -17.37 -2.89
C GLY A 242 3.71 -17.79 -1.41
N HIS A 243 2.81 -17.22 -0.60
CA HIS A 243 2.72 -17.47 0.85
C HIS A 243 1.56 -18.40 1.23
N ALA A 244 1.54 -19.64 0.70
CA ALA A 244 0.41 -20.56 0.86
C ALA A 244 0.13 -20.96 2.32
N GLU A 245 1.16 -21.23 3.13
CA GLU A 245 1.00 -21.57 4.55
C GLU A 245 0.44 -20.38 5.34
N PHE A 246 0.96 -19.21 5.12
CA PHE A 246 0.48 -17.98 5.77
C PHE A 246 -0.97 -17.68 5.38
N THR A 247 -1.32 -17.83 4.10
CA THR A 247 -2.71 -17.68 3.62
C THR A 247 -3.65 -18.67 4.30
N LYS A 248 -3.24 -19.94 4.45
CA LYS A 248 -4.02 -20.94 5.18
C LYS A 248 -4.24 -20.57 6.64
N PHE A 249 -3.22 -20.01 7.30
CA PHE A 249 -3.37 -19.50 8.66
C PHE A 249 -4.35 -18.33 8.73
N LEU A 250 -4.32 -17.39 7.77
CA LEU A 250 -5.29 -16.29 7.70
C LEU A 250 -6.73 -16.81 7.64
N GLU A 251 -7.00 -17.81 6.80
CA GLU A 251 -8.32 -18.44 6.68
C GLU A 251 -8.78 -19.06 8.01
N GLN A 252 -7.88 -19.72 8.72
CA GLN A 252 -8.14 -20.30 10.04
C GLN A 252 -8.35 -19.25 11.14
N SER A 253 -7.85 -18.03 10.91
CA SER A 253 -7.94 -16.88 11.83
C SER A 253 -9.11 -15.92 11.51
N GLY A 254 -10.03 -16.34 10.62
CA GLY A 254 -11.25 -15.59 10.32
C GLY A 254 -11.16 -14.69 9.08
N PHE A 255 -10.01 -14.63 8.42
CA PHE A 255 -9.88 -13.86 7.18
C PHE A 255 -10.49 -14.61 5.99
N LYS A 256 -11.14 -13.86 5.10
CA LYS A 256 -11.68 -14.33 3.84
C LYS A 256 -11.02 -13.59 2.68
N LYS A 257 -10.65 -14.33 1.64
CA LYS A 257 -10.15 -13.73 0.41
C LYS A 257 -11.25 -12.93 -0.27
N ALA A 258 -11.00 -11.64 -0.51
CA ALA A 258 -11.97 -10.73 -1.12
C ALA A 258 -11.76 -10.61 -2.64
N ASN A 259 -10.52 -10.36 -3.07
CA ASN A 259 -10.14 -10.25 -4.48
C ASN A 259 -8.64 -10.51 -4.67
N ILE A 260 -8.21 -10.56 -5.95
CA ILE A 260 -6.82 -10.83 -6.34
C ILE A 260 -6.43 -9.85 -7.45
N PRO A 261 -6.18 -8.56 -7.12
CA PRO A 261 -5.76 -7.58 -8.12
C PRO A 261 -4.35 -7.86 -8.65
N PRO A 262 -4.11 -7.64 -9.96
CA PRO A 262 -2.78 -7.79 -10.53
C PRO A 262 -1.84 -6.67 -10.09
N VAL A 263 -0.58 -7.03 -9.81
CA VAL A 263 0.54 -6.11 -9.75
C VAL A 263 1.05 -5.91 -11.16
N MET A 264 1.08 -4.67 -11.61
CA MET A 264 1.55 -4.34 -12.96
C MET A 264 2.77 -3.44 -12.87
N ILE A 265 3.64 -3.53 -13.88
CA ILE A 265 4.89 -2.74 -13.95
C ILE A 265 5.06 -2.10 -15.33
N LEU A 266 5.68 -0.91 -15.33
CA LEU A 266 6.10 -0.15 -16.50
C LEU A 266 7.60 0.12 -16.41
N HIS A 267 8.29 0.23 -17.54
CA HIS A 267 9.76 0.44 -17.69
C HIS A 267 10.63 -0.70 -17.13
N ALA A 268 10.03 -1.87 -16.86
CA ALA A 268 10.72 -3.10 -16.47
C ALA A 268 9.91 -4.32 -16.90
N GLU A 269 10.57 -5.47 -17.05
CA GLU A 269 9.92 -6.74 -17.38
C GLU A 269 9.46 -7.52 -16.15
N LYS A 270 10.05 -7.23 -14.98
CA LYS A 270 9.77 -7.90 -13.69
C LYS A 270 10.02 -6.97 -12.53
N MET A 271 9.49 -7.32 -11.38
CA MET A 271 9.81 -6.63 -10.13
C MET A 271 11.30 -6.70 -9.82
N PRO A 272 11.87 -5.71 -9.11
CA PRO A 272 13.23 -5.81 -8.56
C PRO A 272 13.42 -7.11 -7.76
N ALA A 273 14.68 -7.52 -7.59
CA ALA A 273 14.98 -8.73 -6.82
C ALA A 273 14.47 -8.61 -5.38
N ARG A 274 13.76 -9.65 -4.92
CA ARG A 274 13.14 -9.78 -3.58
C ARG A 274 13.55 -11.10 -2.97
N ASN A 275 13.64 -11.15 -1.65
CA ASN A 275 14.02 -12.36 -0.91
C ASN A 275 12.82 -13.18 -0.40
N ASN A 276 11.60 -12.87 -0.85
CA ASN A 276 10.33 -13.53 -0.48
C ASN A 276 9.97 -13.45 1.02
N THR A 277 10.47 -12.47 1.73
CA THR A 277 10.15 -12.25 3.16
C THR A 277 9.05 -11.21 3.39
N LEU A 278 8.42 -10.68 2.34
CA LEU A 278 7.30 -9.74 2.43
C LEU A 278 5.97 -10.51 2.50
N PHE A 279 5.42 -10.70 3.68
CA PHE A 279 4.16 -11.43 3.92
C PHE A 279 2.91 -10.57 3.78
N ALA A 280 3.01 -9.26 4.02
CA ALA A 280 1.96 -8.31 3.73
C ALA A 280 2.57 -7.01 3.22
N ILE A 281 1.95 -6.40 2.20
CA ILE A 281 2.33 -5.07 1.71
C ILE A 281 1.80 -3.97 2.64
N ALA A 282 2.38 -2.79 2.58
CA ALA A 282 1.96 -1.65 3.39
C ALA A 282 0.53 -1.17 3.08
N ALA A 283 0.21 -1.06 1.83
CA ALA A 283 -1.12 -0.87 1.22
C ALA A 283 -0.97 -0.92 -0.30
N GLN A 284 -2.08 -1.12 -1.03
CA GLN A 284 -2.03 -1.26 -2.50
C GLN A 284 -1.47 -0.04 -3.23
N ILE A 285 -1.48 1.13 -2.61
CA ILE A 285 -0.90 2.37 -3.16
C ILE A 285 0.62 2.42 -3.03
N PHE A 286 1.18 1.74 -2.03
CA PHE A 286 2.62 1.78 -1.74
C PHE A 286 3.38 0.51 -2.18
N GLY A 287 2.63 -0.56 -2.48
CA GLY A 287 3.21 -1.85 -2.84
C GLY A 287 3.74 -2.68 -1.67
#